data_a71e4980f806ea23399b28117823dc6d
#
_entry.id   a71e4980f806ea23399b28117823dc6d
#
_cell.length_a   1.000
_cell.length_b   1.000
_cell.length_c   1.000
_cell.angle_alpha   90.00
_cell.angle_beta   90.00
_cell.angle_gamma   90.00
#
_symmetry.space_group_name_H-M   'P 1'
#
loop_
_entity.id
_entity.type
_entity.pdbx_description
1 polymer ?
#
loop_
_entity_poly.entity_id
_entity_poly.type
_entity_poly.pdbx_seq_one_letter_code
_entity_poly.pdbx_strand_id
1 'polypeptide(L)'
;MGTVKDGVVKRGNTWSFVIRVTNHATGASRPRWVGGFHSEGEAKAARDRARVAARRGEYVDQSRIAVKTYLEEWLAGHAATVKPKTWIGYRNDLRLYVIPRIGSMRLQSLRPATISKLYAELAKSGGQGGRPLAVPTVQHVHRSLRKALNDAVMIDAVMSSNPTLKAKLPREGYREPRVV
;
A
#
# COMPACT_ATOMS: atom_id res chain seq x y z
N MET A 1 -25.46 -11.39 24.78
CA MET A 1 -24.22 -12.22 24.66
C MET A 1 -24.13 -12.76 23.23
N GLY A 2 -22.99 -12.58 22.56
CA GLY A 2 -22.83 -13.06 21.20
C GLY A 2 -22.54 -14.58 21.18
N THR A 3 -23.11 -15.29 20.22
CA THR A 3 -22.87 -16.73 20.05
C THR A 3 -21.42 -16.95 19.57
N VAL A 4 -20.63 -17.70 20.34
CA VAL A 4 -19.27 -18.10 19.95
C VAL A 4 -19.35 -19.45 19.26
N LYS A 5 -18.87 -19.55 18.02
CA LYS A 5 -18.77 -20.82 17.29
C LYS A 5 -17.40 -20.89 16.62
N ASP A 6 -16.64 -21.93 16.94
CA ASP A 6 -15.30 -22.17 16.36
C ASP A 6 -14.34 -20.97 16.38
N GLY A 7 -14.36 -20.16 17.45
CA GLY A 7 -13.46 -19.02 17.61
C GLY A 7 -13.83 -17.79 16.78
N VAL A 8 -15.04 -17.73 16.23
CA VAL A 8 -15.68 -16.53 15.69
C VAL A 8 -16.91 -16.18 16.51
N VAL A 9 -17.23 -14.91 16.62
CA VAL A 9 -18.33 -14.38 17.46
C VAL A 9 -19.26 -13.57 16.59
N LYS A 10 -20.56 -13.86 16.66
CA LYS A 10 -21.59 -13.02 16.03
C LYS A 10 -21.88 -11.83 16.95
N ARG A 11 -21.81 -10.62 16.41
CA ARG A 11 -22.15 -9.37 17.10
C ARG A 11 -23.12 -8.57 16.22
N GLY A 12 -24.38 -8.54 16.61
CA GLY A 12 -25.44 -7.96 15.77
C GLY A 12 -25.51 -8.69 14.42
N ASN A 13 -25.44 -7.94 13.33
CA ASN A 13 -25.49 -8.47 11.96
C ASN A 13 -24.11 -8.84 11.37
N THR A 14 -23.04 -8.76 12.15
CA THR A 14 -21.69 -9.04 11.67
C THR A 14 -20.99 -10.10 12.52
N TRP A 15 -19.97 -10.73 11.90
CA TRP A 15 -19.10 -11.70 12.55
C TRP A 15 -17.73 -11.07 12.83
N SER A 16 -17.09 -11.52 13.89
CA SER A 16 -15.77 -11.06 14.32
C SER A 16 -14.99 -12.20 14.96
N PHE A 17 -13.66 -12.03 15.05
CA PHE A 17 -12.77 -12.97 15.76
C PHE A 17 -11.70 -12.21 16.54
N VAL A 18 -11.02 -12.93 17.42
CA VAL A 18 -9.84 -12.43 18.15
C VAL A 18 -8.61 -13.19 17.70
N ILE A 19 -7.54 -12.48 17.46
CA ILE A 19 -6.19 -13.07 17.32
C ILE A 19 -5.26 -12.46 18.36
N ARG A 20 -4.21 -13.18 18.72
CA ARG A 20 -3.09 -12.63 19.50
C ARG A 20 -1.97 -12.22 18.55
N VAL A 21 -1.55 -10.97 18.67
CA VAL A 21 -0.44 -10.41 17.90
C VAL A 21 0.70 -10.11 18.86
N THR A 22 1.87 -10.67 18.58
CA THR A 22 3.08 -10.45 19.36
C THR A 22 3.88 -9.29 18.76
N ASN A 23 4.18 -8.31 19.57
CA ASN A 23 5.12 -7.26 19.15
C ASN A 23 6.54 -7.84 19.24
N HIS A 24 7.18 -7.99 18.10
CA HIS A 24 8.53 -8.59 18.03
C HIS A 24 9.62 -7.77 18.70
N ALA A 25 9.42 -6.45 18.86
CA ALA A 25 10.39 -5.60 19.55
C ALA A 25 10.31 -5.71 21.08
N THR A 26 9.11 -5.98 21.64
CA THR A 26 8.89 -6.00 23.09
C THR A 26 8.53 -7.39 23.63
N GLY A 27 8.26 -8.37 22.76
CA GLY A 27 7.75 -9.70 23.14
C GLY A 27 6.31 -9.69 23.69
N ALA A 28 5.68 -8.53 23.84
CA ALA A 28 4.34 -8.41 24.39
C ALA A 28 3.28 -8.93 23.42
N SER A 29 2.40 -9.83 23.88
CA SER A 29 1.28 -10.34 23.12
C SER A 29 -0.02 -9.65 23.52
N ARG A 30 -0.75 -9.10 22.56
CA ARG A 30 -2.02 -8.40 22.78
C ARG A 30 -3.15 -9.02 21.95
N PRO A 31 -4.37 -9.17 22.51
CA PRO A 31 -5.53 -9.59 21.76
C PRO A 31 -5.97 -8.47 20.80
N ARG A 32 -6.28 -8.83 19.55
CA ARG A 32 -6.83 -7.95 18.53
C ARG A 32 -8.15 -8.48 18.03
N TRP A 33 -9.18 -7.63 18.07
CA TRP A 33 -10.49 -7.91 17.51
C TRP A 33 -10.50 -7.51 16.04
N VAL A 34 -10.94 -8.43 15.18
CA VAL A 34 -11.15 -8.20 13.75
C VAL A 34 -12.59 -8.55 13.43
N GLY A 35 -13.36 -7.62 12.89
CA GLY A 35 -14.78 -7.78 12.67
C GLY A 35 -15.28 -7.11 11.38
N GLY A 36 -16.62 -7.11 11.22
CA GLY A 36 -17.28 -6.54 10.04
C GLY A 36 -17.51 -7.53 8.92
N PHE A 37 -17.41 -8.84 9.19
CA PHE A 37 -17.69 -9.89 8.22
C PHE A 37 -19.19 -10.17 8.14
N HIS A 38 -19.71 -10.37 6.93
CA HIS A 38 -21.14 -10.59 6.71
C HIS A 38 -21.57 -12.05 6.96
N SER A 39 -20.62 -13.00 6.93
CA SER A 39 -20.90 -14.40 7.19
C SER A 39 -19.88 -15.04 8.12
N GLU A 40 -20.30 -16.14 8.76
CA GLU A 40 -19.43 -16.97 9.60
C GLU A 40 -18.25 -17.55 8.81
N GLY A 41 -18.52 -18.04 7.59
CA GLY A 41 -17.50 -18.61 6.70
C GLY A 41 -16.42 -17.59 6.32
N GLU A 42 -16.83 -16.35 6.01
CA GLU A 42 -15.92 -15.26 5.71
C GLU A 42 -15.04 -14.91 6.92
N ALA A 43 -15.63 -14.83 8.11
CA ALA A 43 -14.90 -14.58 9.35
C ALA A 43 -13.89 -15.68 9.68
N LYS A 44 -14.27 -16.97 9.51
CA LYS A 44 -13.37 -18.12 9.70
C LYS A 44 -12.20 -18.09 8.73
N ALA A 45 -12.44 -17.89 7.44
CA ALA A 45 -11.40 -17.79 6.44
C ALA A 45 -10.43 -16.62 6.69
N ALA A 46 -10.96 -15.47 7.11
CA ALA A 46 -10.15 -14.31 7.48
C ALA A 46 -9.32 -14.56 8.75
N ARG A 47 -9.90 -15.22 9.78
CA ARG A 47 -9.21 -15.61 10.99
C ARG A 47 -8.04 -16.55 10.69
N ASP A 48 -8.24 -17.55 9.86
CA ASP A 48 -7.20 -18.54 9.58
C ASP A 48 -6.03 -17.89 8.81
N ARG A 49 -6.32 -17.01 7.85
CA ARG A 49 -5.29 -16.20 7.20
C ARG A 49 -4.54 -15.30 8.20
N ALA A 50 -5.27 -14.64 9.10
CA ALA A 50 -4.69 -13.76 10.11
C ALA A 50 -3.80 -14.54 11.11
N ARG A 51 -4.18 -15.75 11.51
CA ARG A 51 -3.38 -16.62 12.36
C ARG A 51 -2.08 -17.06 11.69
N VAL A 52 -2.12 -17.40 10.40
CA VAL A 52 -0.91 -17.75 9.65
C VAL A 52 0.01 -16.54 9.55
N ALA A 53 -0.51 -15.36 9.21
CA ALA A 53 0.27 -14.12 9.15
C ALA A 53 0.87 -13.75 10.52
N ALA A 54 0.10 -13.89 11.60
CA ALA A 54 0.59 -13.60 12.95
C ALA A 54 1.74 -14.55 13.37
N ARG A 55 1.66 -15.84 13.04
CA ARG A 55 2.74 -16.80 13.30
C ARG A 55 4.03 -16.49 12.53
N ARG A 56 3.91 -15.90 11.33
CA ARG A 56 5.04 -15.46 10.50
C ARG A 56 5.57 -14.08 10.87
N GLY A 57 4.93 -13.38 11.81
CA GLY A 57 5.25 -11.98 12.11
C GLY A 57 4.83 -10.99 11.03
N GLU A 58 4.04 -11.43 10.05
CA GLU A 58 3.58 -10.65 8.90
C GLU A 58 2.20 -10.02 9.10
N TYR A 59 1.60 -10.20 10.29
CA TYR A 59 0.27 -9.66 10.56
C TYR A 59 0.32 -8.14 10.68
N VAL A 60 -0.48 -7.49 9.84
CA VAL A 60 -0.70 -6.04 9.85
C VAL A 60 -2.15 -5.76 10.23
N ASP A 61 -2.36 -4.89 11.19
CA ASP A 61 -3.71 -4.45 11.59
C ASP A 61 -4.45 -3.84 10.40
N GLN A 62 -5.76 -4.12 10.31
CA GLN A 62 -6.59 -3.47 9.30
C GLN A 62 -6.60 -1.95 9.52
N SER A 63 -6.14 -1.22 8.53
CA SER A 63 -6.11 0.23 8.53
C SER A 63 -7.00 0.78 7.41
N ARG A 64 -7.69 1.88 7.70
CA ARG A 64 -8.46 2.64 6.71
C ARG A 64 -7.69 3.83 6.16
N ILE A 65 -6.41 3.96 6.52
CA ILE A 65 -5.57 5.07 6.07
C ILE A 65 -5.59 5.16 4.54
N ALA A 66 -5.83 6.35 4.03
CA ALA A 66 -5.78 6.61 2.59
C ALA A 66 -4.32 6.75 2.12
N VAL A 67 -4.07 6.42 0.86
CA VAL A 67 -2.74 6.60 0.23
C VAL A 67 -2.25 8.03 0.38
N LYS A 68 -3.13 9.03 0.15
CA LYS A 68 -2.80 10.45 0.32
C LYS A 68 -2.30 10.74 1.74
N THR A 69 -3.07 10.33 2.75
CA THR A 69 -2.72 10.60 4.16
C THR A 69 -1.37 10.01 4.51
N TYR A 70 -1.15 8.74 4.16
CA TYR A 70 0.13 8.08 4.41
C TYR A 70 1.30 8.79 3.71
N LEU A 71 1.16 9.10 2.41
CA LEU A 71 2.23 9.72 1.64
C LEU A 71 2.58 11.13 2.13
N GLU A 72 1.59 11.91 2.58
CA GLU A 72 1.84 13.25 3.16
C GLU A 72 2.56 13.15 4.52
N GLU A 73 2.16 12.23 5.39
CA GLU A 73 2.84 11.95 6.65
C GLU A 73 4.28 11.46 6.42
N TRP A 74 4.47 10.55 5.45
CA TRP A 74 5.78 10.05 5.06
C TRP A 74 6.69 11.18 4.54
N LEU A 75 6.18 12.08 3.68
CA LEU A 75 6.91 13.24 3.20
C LEU A 75 7.31 14.19 4.34
N ALA A 76 6.44 14.44 5.29
CA ALA A 76 6.73 15.26 6.45
C ALA A 76 7.84 14.65 7.31
N GLY A 77 7.79 13.36 7.58
CA GLY A 77 8.83 12.64 8.33
C GLY A 77 10.19 12.60 7.61
N HIS A 78 10.18 12.56 6.27
CA HIS A 78 11.42 12.52 5.48
C HIS A 78 12.09 13.89 5.27
N ALA A 79 11.43 15.00 5.53
CA ALA A 79 11.97 16.34 5.28
C ALA A 79 13.32 16.59 5.97
N ALA A 80 13.50 16.06 7.18
CA ALA A 80 14.74 16.22 7.95
C ALA A 80 15.79 15.12 7.72
N THR A 81 15.42 14.03 7.01
CA THR A 81 16.29 12.83 6.90
C THR A 81 17.00 12.70 5.56
N VAL A 82 16.59 13.46 4.56
CA VAL A 82 17.18 13.41 3.22
C VAL A 82 17.62 14.79 2.74
N LYS A 83 18.47 14.84 1.73
CA LYS A 83 18.91 16.11 1.13
C LYS A 83 17.71 16.88 0.55
N PRO A 84 17.68 18.22 0.64
CA PRO A 84 16.56 19.04 0.15
C PRO A 84 16.14 18.73 -1.29
N LYS A 85 17.10 18.56 -2.20
CA LYS A 85 16.84 18.21 -3.60
C LYS A 85 16.11 16.85 -3.72
N THR A 86 16.50 15.87 -2.93
CA THR A 86 15.86 14.54 -2.92
C THR A 86 14.42 14.64 -2.39
N TRP A 87 14.22 15.38 -1.31
CA TRP A 87 12.89 15.60 -0.75
C TRP A 87 11.94 16.31 -1.74
N ILE A 88 12.45 17.35 -2.44
CA ILE A 88 11.68 18.04 -3.49
C ILE A 88 11.27 17.05 -4.60
N GLY A 89 12.19 16.16 -5.01
CA GLY A 89 11.89 15.10 -5.97
C GLY A 89 10.76 14.20 -5.51
N TYR A 90 10.86 13.63 -4.30
CA TYR A 90 9.79 12.81 -3.72
C TYR A 90 8.45 13.54 -3.63
N ARG A 91 8.47 14.77 -3.12
CA ARG A 91 7.27 15.61 -3.01
C ARG A 91 6.60 15.83 -4.37
N ASN A 92 7.37 16.19 -5.37
CA ASN A 92 6.84 16.47 -6.71
C ASN A 92 6.30 15.19 -7.35
N ASP A 93 7.05 14.09 -7.31
CA ASP A 93 6.62 12.80 -7.87
C ASP A 93 5.31 12.32 -7.24
N LEU A 94 5.23 12.37 -5.91
CA LEU A 94 4.06 11.86 -5.19
C LEU A 94 2.86 12.80 -5.30
N ARG A 95 3.04 14.12 -5.14
CA ARG A 95 1.93 15.09 -5.16
C ARG A 95 1.37 15.37 -6.54
N LEU A 96 2.22 15.39 -7.57
CA LEU A 96 1.77 15.69 -8.93
C LEU A 96 1.22 14.46 -9.67
N TYR A 97 1.79 13.28 -9.40
CA TYR A 97 1.51 12.11 -10.23
C TYR A 97 0.74 11.01 -9.50
N VAL A 98 1.03 10.76 -8.23
CA VAL A 98 0.46 9.63 -7.49
C VAL A 98 -0.82 10.01 -6.77
N ILE A 99 -0.77 11.01 -5.89
CA ILE A 99 -1.87 11.41 -5.01
C ILE A 99 -3.15 11.77 -5.80
N PRO A 100 -3.10 12.52 -6.93
CA PRO A 100 -4.30 12.87 -7.66
C PRO A 100 -5.04 11.66 -8.26
N ARG A 101 -4.36 10.53 -8.47
CA ARG A 101 -4.90 9.34 -9.16
C ARG A 101 -5.32 8.24 -8.22
N ILE A 102 -4.53 7.97 -7.20
CA ILE A 102 -4.79 6.86 -6.26
C ILE A 102 -4.85 7.30 -4.80
N GLY A 103 -4.75 8.58 -4.50
CA GLY A 103 -4.67 9.12 -3.14
C GLY A 103 -5.89 8.85 -2.27
N SER A 104 -7.09 8.73 -2.86
CA SER A 104 -8.34 8.39 -2.15
C SER A 104 -8.48 6.89 -1.83
N MET A 105 -7.67 6.04 -2.44
CA MET A 105 -7.72 4.60 -2.18
C MET A 105 -7.17 4.28 -0.79
N ARG A 106 -7.65 3.19 -0.18
CA ARG A 106 -7.04 2.66 1.04
C ARG A 106 -5.64 2.12 0.73
N LEU A 107 -4.67 2.46 1.56
CA LEU A 107 -3.27 2.05 1.39
C LEU A 107 -3.16 0.52 1.26
N GLN A 108 -3.82 -0.22 2.15
CA GLN A 108 -3.80 -1.69 2.16
C GLN A 108 -4.58 -2.34 1.01
N SER A 109 -5.37 -1.57 0.24
CA SER A 109 -6.07 -2.08 -0.94
C SER A 109 -5.25 -1.99 -2.23
N LEU A 110 -4.08 -1.35 -2.18
CA LEU A 110 -3.20 -1.25 -3.34
C LEU A 110 -2.78 -2.64 -3.84
N ARG A 111 -2.87 -2.84 -5.15
CA ARG A 111 -2.47 -4.07 -5.84
C ARG A 111 -1.46 -3.74 -6.94
N PRO A 112 -0.61 -4.68 -7.35
CA PRO A 112 0.31 -4.48 -8.47
C PRO A 112 -0.39 -4.02 -9.76
N ALA A 113 -1.59 -4.52 -10.03
CA ALA A 113 -2.39 -4.11 -11.20
C ALA A 113 -2.79 -2.62 -11.14
N THR A 114 -3.18 -2.12 -9.95
CA THR A 114 -3.50 -0.70 -9.74
C THR A 114 -2.29 0.20 -10.03
N ILE A 115 -1.12 -0.21 -9.54
CA ILE A 115 0.12 0.53 -9.75
C ILE A 115 0.56 0.48 -11.21
N SER A 116 0.43 -0.68 -11.87
CA SER A 116 0.70 -0.83 -13.32
C SER A 116 -0.20 0.08 -14.16
N LYS A 117 -1.50 0.16 -13.81
CA LYS A 117 -2.46 1.05 -14.47
C LYS A 117 -2.06 2.52 -14.28
N LEU A 118 -1.68 2.92 -13.06
CA LEU A 118 -1.17 4.25 -12.77
C LEU A 118 0.00 4.62 -13.71
N TYR A 119 0.99 3.75 -13.85
CA TYR A 119 2.15 4.02 -14.71
C TYR A 119 1.77 4.09 -16.19
N ALA A 120 0.87 3.24 -16.65
CA ALA A 120 0.36 3.30 -18.02
C ALA A 120 -0.39 4.62 -18.31
N GLU A 121 -1.21 5.08 -17.39
CA GLU A 121 -1.91 6.37 -17.47
C GLU A 121 -0.92 7.54 -17.51
N LEU A 122 0.12 7.52 -16.65
CA LEU A 122 1.16 8.54 -16.65
C LEU A 122 1.89 8.60 -17.99
N ALA A 123 2.26 7.45 -18.54
CA ALA A 123 2.95 7.38 -19.83
C ALA A 123 2.06 7.87 -20.98
N LYS A 124 0.73 7.71 -20.88
CA LYS A 124 -0.21 8.12 -21.92
C LYS A 124 -0.58 9.60 -21.85
N SER A 125 -0.84 10.12 -20.65
CA SER A 125 -1.46 11.44 -20.45
C SER A 125 -1.09 12.11 -19.10
N GLY A 126 0.02 11.70 -18.49
CA GLY A 126 0.39 12.17 -17.16
C GLY A 126 0.98 13.57 -17.09
N GLY A 127 1.40 14.13 -18.22
CA GLY A 127 2.03 15.45 -18.30
C GLY A 127 1.03 16.61 -18.34
N GLN A 128 1.57 17.82 -18.30
CA GLN A 128 0.78 19.06 -18.37
C GLN A 128 -0.05 19.09 -19.64
N GLY A 129 -1.33 19.44 -19.52
CA GLY A 129 -2.25 19.47 -20.66
C GLY A 129 -2.58 18.08 -21.21
N GLY A 130 -2.42 17.00 -20.44
CA GLY A 130 -2.73 15.63 -20.87
C GLY A 130 -1.69 15.03 -21.83
N ARG A 131 -0.48 15.59 -21.90
CA ARG A 131 0.62 15.06 -22.72
C ARG A 131 1.21 13.79 -22.10
N PRO A 132 1.76 12.87 -22.92
CA PRO A 132 2.53 11.73 -22.42
C PRO A 132 3.71 12.18 -21.54
N LEU A 133 3.96 11.44 -20.45
CA LEU A 133 5.22 11.58 -19.71
C LEU A 133 6.29 10.70 -20.34
N ALA A 134 7.53 11.20 -20.36
CA ALA A 134 8.68 10.42 -20.76
C ALA A 134 8.88 9.22 -19.79
N VAL A 135 9.30 8.08 -20.33
CA VAL A 135 9.55 6.87 -19.55
C VAL A 135 10.49 7.09 -18.36
N PRO A 136 11.60 7.85 -18.49
CA PRO A 136 12.44 8.18 -17.32
C PRO A 136 11.67 8.89 -16.19
N THR A 137 10.73 9.79 -16.53
CA THR A 137 9.90 10.48 -15.52
C THR A 137 9.00 9.48 -14.78
N VAL A 138 8.35 8.56 -15.50
CA VAL A 138 7.54 7.49 -14.89
C VAL A 138 8.40 6.59 -13.99
N GLN A 139 9.64 6.30 -14.39
CA GLN A 139 10.61 5.56 -13.58
C GLN A 139 11.00 6.32 -12.30
N HIS A 140 11.11 7.65 -12.35
CA HIS A 140 11.34 8.47 -11.15
C HIS A 140 10.15 8.36 -10.19
N VAL A 141 8.93 8.53 -10.68
CA VAL A 141 7.70 8.35 -9.89
C VAL A 141 7.64 6.96 -9.26
N HIS A 142 8.01 5.91 -10.02
CA HIS A 142 8.10 4.55 -9.48
C HIS A 142 9.09 4.45 -8.32
N ARG A 143 10.29 5.02 -8.46
CA ARG A 143 11.32 4.96 -7.39
C ARG A 143 10.84 5.65 -6.13
N SER A 144 10.22 6.81 -6.24
CA SER A 144 9.67 7.59 -5.13
C SER A 144 8.54 6.83 -4.42
N LEU A 145 7.59 6.29 -5.18
CA LEU A 145 6.49 5.49 -4.63
C LEU A 145 6.99 4.19 -4.01
N ARG A 146 7.93 3.50 -4.67
CA ARG A 146 8.55 2.27 -4.17
C ARG A 146 9.24 2.51 -2.82
N LYS A 147 9.98 3.62 -2.67
CA LYS A 147 10.63 3.97 -1.41
C LYS A 147 9.60 4.18 -0.30
N ALA A 148 8.56 4.99 -0.55
CA ALA A 148 7.52 5.25 0.44
C ALA A 148 6.77 3.97 0.85
N LEU A 149 6.42 3.10 -0.11
CA LEU A 149 5.72 1.84 0.19
C LEU A 149 6.65 0.76 0.79
N ASN A 150 7.96 0.81 0.55
CA ASN A 150 8.90 -0.02 1.31
C ASN A 150 8.93 0.38 2.78
N ASP A 151 8.93 1.67 3.07
CA ASP A 151 8.90 2.16 4.44
C ASP A 151 7.57 1.81 5.12
N ALA A 152 6.45 1.86 4.39
CA ALA A 152 5.15 1.38 4.88
C ALA A 152 5.17 -0.10 5.33
N VAL A 153 6.01 -0.92 4.70
CA VAL A 153 6.17 -2.35 5.05
C VAL A 153 7.21 -2.52 6.16
N MET A 154 8.39 -1.93 5.98
CA MET A 154 9.58 -2.27 6.77
C MET A 154 9.72 -1.44 8.05
N ILE A 155 9.22 -0.21 8.06
CA ILE A 155 9.38 0.76 9.16
C ILE A 155 8.05 0.95 9.88
N ASP A 156 7.02 1.36 9.15
CA ASP A 156 5.73 1.74 9.76
C ASP A 156 4.83 0.52 10.02
N ALA A 157 5.11 -0.63 9.40
CA ALA A 157 4.36 -1.88 9.52
C ALA A 157 2.84 -1.72 9.26
N VAL A 158 2.47 -0.80 8.36
CA VAL A 158 1.08 -0.54 7.96
C VAL A 158 0.67 -1.28 6.68
N MET A 159 1.61 -1.96 6.03
CA MET A 159 1.39 -2.85 4.89
C MET A 159 2.15 -4.17 5.07
N SER A 160 1.58 -5.26 4.56
CA SER A 160 2.23 -6.59 4.58
C SER A 160 3.20 -6.81 3.41
N SER A 161 3.03 -6.09 2.30
CA SER A 161 3.89 -6.20 1.12
C SER A 161 3.82 -4.94 0.27
N ASN A 162 4.90 -4.68 -0.48
CA ASN A 162 4.97 -3.55 -1.40
C ASN A 162 4.49 -3.95 -2.80
N PRO A 163 3.32 -3.43 -3.28
CA PRO A 163 2.77 -3.79 -4.58
C PRO A 163 3.59 -3.26 -5.77
N THR A 164 4.46 -2.27 -5.57
CA THR A 164 5.31 -1.74 -6.65
C THR A 164 6.34 -2.76 -7.14
N LEU A 165 6.71 -3.73 -6.31
CA LEU A 165 7.72 -4.75 -6.66
C LEU A 165 7.28 -5.66 -7.82
N LYS A 166 5.97 -5.85 -7.98
CA LYS A 166 5.37 -6.68 -9.03
C LYS A 166 4.62 -5.85 -10.08
N ALA A 167 4.68 -4.51 -9.99
CA ALA A 167 4.04 -3.64 -10.95
C ALA A 167 4.86 -3.56 -12.26
N LYS A 168 4.15 -3.50 -13.37
CA LYS A 168 4.76 -3.37 -14.70
C LYS A 168 5.02 -1.89 -15.01
N LEU A 169 6.25 -1.57 -15.37
CA LEU A 169 6.65 -0.26 -15.86
C LEU A 169 6.51 -0.18 -17.39
N PRO A 170 6.20 1.00 -17.95
CA PRO A 170 6.29 1.22 -19.38
C PRO A 170 7.72 0.97 -19.86
N ARG A 171 7.84 0.34 -21.02
CA ARG A 171 9.13 0.18 -21.70
C ARG A 171 9.32 1.35 -22.67
N GLU A 172 10.54 1.79 -22.89
CA GLU A 172 10.85 2.65 -24.01
C GLU A 172 10.50 1.91 -25.29
N GLY A 173 9.69 2.54 -26.16
CA GLY A 173 9.43 2.00 -27.50
C GLY A 173 10.77 1.89 -28.23
N TYR A 174 11.01 0.76 -28.89
CA TYR A 174 12.09 0.62 -29.85
C TYR A 174 11.97 1.75 -30.89
N ARG A 175 12.84 2.74 -30.81
CA ARG A 175 13.02 3.71 -31.88
C ARG A 175 13.84 3.01 -32.94
N GLU A 176 13.22 2.68 -34.08
CA GLU A 176 14.00 2.28 -35.21
C GLU A 176 15.13 3.27 -35.47
N PRO A 177 16.39 2.79 -35.65
CA PRO A 177 17.48 3.68 -35.97
C PRO A 177 17.09 4.38 -37.29
N ARG A 178 17.09 5.72 -37.28
CA ARG A 178 16.99 6.45 -38.54
C ARG A 178 18.21 6.09 -39.34
N VAL A 179 18.00 5.27 -40.38
CA VAL A 179 19.01 5.06 -41.44
C VAL A 179 19.12 6.40 -42.16
N VAL A 180 20.25 7.07 -42.06
CA VAL A 180 20.62 8.27 -42.79
C VAL A 180 21.09 7.83 -44.18
#